data_071c85c50a18c2c0c1019b6cff906714
#
_entry.id   071c85c50a18c2c0c1019b6cff906714
#
_cell.length_a   1.000
_cell.length_b   1.000
_cell.length_c   1.000
_cell.angle_alpha   90.00
_cell.angle_beta   90.00
_cell.angle_gamma   90.00
#
_symmetry.space_group_name_H-M   'P 1'
#
loop_
_entity.id
_entity.type
_entity.pdbx_description
1 polymer ?
#
loop_
_entity_poly.entity_id
_entity_poly.type
_entity_poly.pdbx_seq_one_letter_code
_entity_poly.pdbx_strand_id
1 'polypeptide(L)'
;MTRFARTLAKHPFFTEKVSIRDTRKAYFDIATKALAIEIDGFDVRLRYDDLKRLAESQLNFSEDSNVAKRLTSTLDYLNSAFKSKSPILRNRSTIQSLITLTSTILATGRSSGTESQLYEYFEEFTAELARQNELGIKATDATYLEFQRTLSSNVKSGPRDRHSILSRKLMLSDPRWVDVVGLESTIEAGMSIELDLLGKEVRQLIAKVNEFYSAKHGMDLFKMTNRTATALGNIREPIDSFESYSALVGDLYFLLREGTGQRLTGSFPKSFEDVNLLRTGLQHDVDHGKPGAVASKRIKIGEAFARYSGGENSPFTLGPERFALVQAKLLQAVASDLGSLVV
;
A
#
# COMPACT_ATOMS: atom_id res chain seq x y z
N MET A 1 -18.15 21.63 -19.50
CA MET A 1 -16.95 21.26 -18.73
C MET A 1 -16.35 22.44 -17.96
N THR A 2 -15.88 23.53 -18.60
CA THR A 2 -15.17 24.65 -17.93
C THR A 2 -15.99 25.36 -16.83
N ARG A 3 -17.30 25.52 -17.04
CA ARG A 3 -18.21 26.09 -16.03
C ARG A 3 -18.22 25.24 -14.78
N PHE A 4 -18.40 23.95 -14.93
CA PHE A 4 -18.43 23.01 -13.80
C PHE A 4 -17.09 22.96 -13.05
N ALA A 5 -15.94 22.97 -13.75
CA ALA A 5 -14.63 23.07 -13.09
C ALA A 5 -14.47 24.35 -12.24
N ARG A 6 -15.10 25.48 -12.65
CA ARG A 6 -15.13 26.71 -11.83
C ARG A 6 -16.02 26.55 -10.60
N THR A 7 -17.11 25.80 -10.70
CA THR A 7 -17.96 25.46 -9.55
C THR A 7 -17.21 24.59 -8.57
N LEU A 8 -16.55 23.52 -9.04
CA LEU A 8 -15.71 22.65 -8.19
C LEU A 8 -14.59 23.41 -7.49
N ALA A 9 -13.93 24.37 -8.18
CA ALA A 9 -12.86 25.19 -7.59
C ALA A 9 -13.29 26.05 -6.40
N LYS A 10 -14.59 26.26 -6.19
CA LYS A 10 -15.17 26.98 -5.06
C LYS A 10 -15.64 26.06 -3.94
N HIS A 11 -15.49 24.74 -4.10
CA HIS A 11 -15.93 23.76 -3.12
C HIS A 11 -15.21 23.96 -1.77
N PRO A 12 -15.87 23.75 -0.61
CA PRO A 12 -15.29 23.88 0.71
C PRO A 12 -13.96 23.11 0.91
N PHE A 13 -13.83 21.93 0.31
CA PHE A 13 -12.57 21.22 0.33
C PHE A 13 -11.38 22.10 -0.12
N PHE A 14 -11.51 22.83 -1.23
CA PHE A 14 -10.43 23.69 -1.72
C PHE A 14 -10.23 24.92 -0.84
N THR A 15 -11.31 25.57 -0.43
CA THR A 15 -11.24 26.85 0.28
C THR A 15 -10.89 26.72 1.77
N GLU A 16 -11.25 25.58 2.40
CA GLU A 16 -11.11 25.38 3.83
C GLU A 16 -10.03 24.35 4.20
N LYS A 17 -9.76 23.34 3.36
CA LYS A 17 -8.87 22.23 3.71
C LYS A 17 -7.51 22.32 3.02
N VAL A 18 -7.45 22.86 1.80
CA VAL A 18 -6.22 22.96 1.00
C VAL A 18 -5.34 24.11 1.47
N SER A 19 -4.02 23.86 1.62
CA SER A 19 -3.05 24.84 2.14
C SER A 19 -2.34 25.68 1.08
N ILE A 20 -2.50 25.38 -0.21
CA ILE A 20 -1.96 26.26 -1.27
C ILE A 20 -2.85 27.51 -1.41
N ARG A 21 -2.22 28.63 -1.79
CA ARG A 21 -2.97 29.84 -2.17
C ARG A 21 -3.56 29.64 -3.57
N ASP A 22 -4.77 30.15 -3.81
CA ASP A 22 -5.42 30.11 -5.14
C ASP A 22 -4.80 31.11 -6.13
N THR A 23 -3.47 31.27 -6.08
CA THR A 23 -2.74 32.10 -7.03
C THR A 23 -2.74 31.44 -8.40
N ARG A 24 -2.92 32.22 -9.45
CA ARG A 24 -2.99 31.74 -10.85
C ARG A 24 -4.07 30.66 -11.04
N LYS A 25 -5.20 30.76 -10.31
CA LYS A 25 -6.34 29.83 -10.37
C LYS A 25 -5.93 28.37 -10.09
N ALA A 26 -5.16 28.16 -9.03
CA ALA A 26 -4.64 26.86 -8.66
C ALA A 26 -5.75 25.81 -8.45
N TYR A 27 -6.83 26.19 -7.77
CA TYR A 27 -7.96 25.31 -7.51
C TYR A 27 -8.69 24.93 -8.82
N PHE A 28 -8.86 25.89 -9.71
CA PHE A 28 -9.42 25.64 -11.03
C PHE A 28 -8.56 24.70 -11.88
N ASP A 29 -7.23 24.85 -11.84
CA ASP A 29 -6.29 23.96 -12.53
C ASP A 29 -6.40 22.52 -12.01
N ILE A 30 -6.43 22.33 -10.69
CA ILE A 30 -6.58 21.00 -10.06
C ILE A 30 -7.94 20.38 -10.43
N ALA A 31 -9.02 21.14 -10.28
CA ALA A 31 -10.37 20.68 -10.60
C ALA A 31 -10.53 20.32 -12.09
N THR A 32 -9.93 21.11 -12.99
CA THR A 32 -9.96 20.83 -14.44
C THR A 32 -9.22 19.54 -14.78
N LYS A 33 -8.06 19.31 -14.17
CA LYS A 33 -7.25 18.09 -14.36
C LYS A 33 -7.94 16.85 -13.81
N ALA A 34 -8.54 16.95 -12.62
CA ALA A 34 -9.32 15.86 -12.04
C ALA A 34 -10.53 15.51 -12.94
N LEU A 35 -11.24 16.53 -13.41
CA LEU A 35 -12.38 16.35 -14.34
C LEU A 35 -11.94 15.72 -15.67
N ALA A 36 -10.77 16.10 -16.20
CA ALA A 36 -10.24 15.51 -17.43
C ALA A 36 -9.93 14.01 -17.25
N ILE A 37 -9.36 13.62 -16.12
CA ILE A 37 -9.09 12.19 -15.81
C ILE A 37 -10.40 11.43 -15.66
N GLU A 38 -11.42 12.01 -15.03
CA GLU A 38 -12.73 11.37 -14.88
C GLU A 38 -13.46 11.15 -16.22
N ILE A 39 -13.22 12.02 -17.21
CA ILE A 39 -13.85 11.92 -18.54
C ILE A 39 -13.09 10.93 -19.43
N ASP A 40 -11.77 11.07 -19.55
CA ASP A 40 -10.93 10.36 -20.53
C ASP A 40 -10.02 9.28 -19.92
N GLY A 41 -10.06 9.10 -18.59
CA GLY A 41 -9.18 8.18 -17.87
C GLY A 41 -7.75 8.68 -17.71
N PHE A 42 -6.87 7.83 -17.18
CA PHE A 42 -5.48 8.17 -16.88
C PHE A 42 -4.57 8.38 -18.11
N ASP A 43 -5.06 8.08 -19.32
CA ASP A 43 -4.33 8.31 -20.57
C ASP A 43 -4.44 9.73 -21.08
N VAL A 44 -5.27 10.55 -20.44
CA VAL A 44 -5.45 11.95 -20.78
C VAL A 44 -4.15 12.75 -20.61
N ARG A 45 -3.86 13.62 -21.58
CA ARG A 45 -2.78 14.58 -21.47
C ARG A 45 -3.27 15.81 -20.70
N LEU A 46 -2.52 16.26 -19.69
CA LEU A 46 -2.90 17.37 -18.80
C LEU A 46 -2.18 18.69 -19.12
N ARG A 47 -1.65 18.85 -20.34
CA ARG A 47 -1.10 20.12 -20.82
C ARG A 47 -2.24 21.08 -21.19
N TYR A 48 -1.97 22.36 -21.14
CA TYR A 48 -2.97 23.40 -21.40
C TYR A 48 -3.75 23.19 -22.71
N ASP A 49 -3.04 22.93 -23.82
CA ASP A 49 -3.69 22.77 -25.14
C ASP A 49 -4.54 21.49 -25.22
N ASP A 50 -4.15 20.43 -24.52
CA ASP A 50 -4.90 19.18 -24.47
C ASP A 50 -6.19 19.39 -23.65
N LEU A 51 -6.08 20.04 -22.49
CA LEU A 51 -7.24 20.40 -21.65
C LEU A 51 -8.19 21.37 -22.37
N LYS A 52 -7.65 22.30 -23.15
CA LYS A 52 -8.45 23.21 -23.97
C LYS A 52 -9.24 22.44 -25.04
N ARG A 53 -8.59 21.54 -25.78
CA ARG A 53 -9.25 20.66 -26.77
C ARG A 53 -10.32 19.79 -26.14
N LEU A 54 -10.04 19.19 -24.99
CA LEU A 54 -11.03 18.42 -24.26
C LEU A 54 -12.23 19.30 -23.85
N ALA A 55 -11.99 20.51 -23.35
CA ALA A 55 -13.06 21.41 -22.96
C ALA A 55 -13.93 21.83 -24.17
N GLU A 56 -13.32 21.99 -25.33
CA GLU A 56 -14.01 22.30 -26.62
C GLU A 56 -14.84 21.09 -27.11
N SER A 57 -14.36 19.85 -26.92
CA SER A 57 -15.13 18.64 -27.25
C SER A 57 -16.30 18.40 -26.28
N GLN A 58 -16.22 18.93 -25.05
CA GLN A 58 -17.19 18.75 -23.98
C GLN A 58 -18.10 19.97 -23.77
N LEU A 59 -18.53 20.64 -24.88
CA LEU A 59 -19.42 21.81 -24.83
C LEU A 59 -20.75 21.51 -24.12
N ASN A 60 -21.30 20.32 -24.36
CA ASN A 60 -22.57 19.86 -23.81
C ASN A 60 -22.41 19.09 -22.48
N PHE A 61 -21.29 19.28 -21.77
CA PHE A 61 -21.06 18.62 -20.46
C PHE A 61 -22.16 18.99 -19.47
N SER A 62 -22.89 17.99 -18.96
CA SER A 62 -23.95 18.17 -17.99
C SER A 62 -23.42 18.11 -16.56
N GLU A 63 -23.84 19.03 -15.72
CA GLU A 63 -23.58 19.01 -14.27
C GLU A 63 -24.35 17.87 -13.56
N ASP A 64 -25.36 17.27 -14.23
CA ASP A 64 -26.10 16.09 -13.76
C ASP A 64 -25.48 14.77 -14.20
N SER A 65 -24.39 14.79 -14.97
CA SER A 65 -23.69 13.59 -15.43
C SER A 65 -23.12 12.77 -14.25
N ASN A 66 -22.93 11.48 -14.46
CA ASN A 66 -22.31 10.60 -13.45
C ASN A 66 -20.90 11.08 -13.07
N VAL A 67 -20.14 11.62 -14.04
CA VAL A 67 -18.82 12.22 -13.80
C VAL A 67 -18.93 13.42 -12.88
N ALA A 68 -19.87 14.33 -13.12
CA ALA A 68 -20.05 15.53 -12.29
C ALA A 68 -20.47 15.14 -10.85
N LYS A 69 -21.44 14.24 -10.72
CA LYS A 69 -21.91 13.74 -9.42
C LYS A 69 -20.79 13.07 -8.64
N ARG A 70 -20.01 12.20 -9.30
CA ARG A 70 -18.89 11.51 -8.65
C ARG A 70 -17.83 12.48 -8.15
N LEU A 71 -17.41 13.47 -8.96
CA LEU A 71 -16.43 14.46 -8.51
C LEU A 71 -16.94 15.34 -7.39
N THR A 72 -18.20 15.74 -7.41
CA THR A 72 -18.81 16.47 -6.29
C THR A 72 -18.76 15.62 -5.01
N SER A 73 -19.26 14.38 -5.07
CA SER A 73 -19.20 13.45 -3.93
C SER A 73 -17.76 13.18 -3.46
N THR A 74 -16.79 13.17 -4.38
CA THR A 74 -15.36 13.02 -4.04
C THR A 74 -14.87 14.21 -3.21
N LEU A 75 -15.23 15.44 -3.59
CA LEU A 75 -14.84 16.62 -2.83
C LEU A 75 -15.58 16.71 -1.50
N ASP A 76 -16.86 16.29 -1.44
CA ASP A 76 -17.62 16.20 -0.19
C ASP A 76 -16.96 15.20 0.78
N TYR A 77 -16.60 14.01 0.29
CA TYR A 77 -15.89 13.00 1.07
C TYR A 77 -14.55 13.52 1.62
N LEU A 78 -13.74 14.14 0.77
CA LEU A 78 -12.48 14.74 1.18
C LEU A 78 -12.68 15.90 2.17
N ASN A 79 -13.74 16.71 1.99
CA ASN A 79 -14.08 17.76 2.93
C ASN A 79 -14.42 17.21 4.32
N SER A 80 -15.06 16.05 4.38
CA SER A 80 -15.37 15.33 5.63
C SER A 80 -14.13 14.66 6.22
N ALA A 81 -13.25 14.07 5.41
CA ALA A 81 -12.02 13.42 5.85
C ALA A 81 -11.04 14.41 6.50
N PHE A 82 -10.93 15.62 5.96
CA PHE A 82 -10.02 16.66 6.48
C PHE A 82 -10.77 17.63 7.40
N LYS A 83 -10.55 17.53 8.72
CA LYS A 83 -11.25 18.39 9.71
C LYS A 83 -10.93 19.88 9.56
N SER A 84 -9.69 20.22 9.18
CA SER A 84 -9.20 21.59 9.07
C SER A 84 -8.21 21.74 7.91
N LYS A 85 -7.73 22.96 7.70
CA LYS A 85 -6.69 23.25 6.71
C LYS A 85 -5.43 22.44 7.00
N SER A 86 -5.02 21.62 6.03
CA SER A 86 -3.96 20.64 6.23
C SER A 86 -2.67 20.98 5.48
N PRO A 87 -1.50 20.99 6.16
CA PRO A 87 -0.21 21.27 5.55
C PRO A 87 0.22 20.20 4.54
N ILE A 88 -0.34 18.99 4.59
CA ILE A 88 -0.05 17.93 3.61
C ILE A 88 -0.69 18.23 2.24
N LEU A 89 -1.71 19.10 2.18
CA LEU A 89 -2.39 19.55 0.96
C LEU A 89 -1.74 20.83 0.40
N ARG A 90 -0.42 20.80 0.15
CA ARG A 90 0.37 21.97 -0.32
C ARG A 90 0.93 21.82 -1.74
N ASN A 91 0.75 20.68 -2.40
CA ASN A 91 1.23 20.43 -3.76
C ASN A 91 0.06 20.11 -4.69
N ARG A 92 -0.03 20.80 -5.85
CA ARG A 92 -1.15 20.64 -6.80
C ARG A 92 -1.28 19.22 -7.33
N SER A 93 -0.16 18.59 -7.70
CA SER A 93 -0.17 17.23 -8.26
C SER A 93 -0.56 16.19 -7.20
N THR A 94 -0.13 16.39 -5.95
CA THR A 94 -0.49 15.53 -4.82
C THR A 94 -1.99 15.65 -4.51
N ILE A 95 -2.55 16.88 -4.47
CA ILE A 95 -3.99 17.09 -4.26
C ILE A 95 -4.80 16.46 -5.39
N GLN A 96 -4.38 16.67 -6.64
CA GLN A 96 -5.03 16.04 -7.80
C GLN A 96 -5.01 14.51 -7.70
N SER A 97 -3.89 13.92 -7.28
CA SER A 97 -3.77 12.47 -7.12
C SER A 97 -4.63 11.93 -5.98
N LEU A 98 -4.78 12.69 -4.88
CA LEU A 98 -5.71 12.34 -3.80
C LEU A 98 -7.16 12.38 -4.29
N ILE A 99 -7.56 13.39 -5.07
CA ILE A 99 -8.90 13.48 -5.66
C ILE A 99 -9.16 12.27 -6.56
N THR A 100 -8.22 11.91 -7.43
CA THR A 100 -8.42 10.77 -8.35
C THR A 100 -8.44 9.42 -7.61
N LEU A 101 -7.60 9.22 -6.58
CA LEU A 101 -7.67 8.03 -5.73
C LEU A 101 -9.03 7.94 -5.02
N THR A 102 -9.48 9.03 -4.42
CA THR A 102 -10.78 9.07 -3.72
C THR A 102 -11.93 8.82 -4.68
N SER A 103 -11.86 9.33 -5.90
CA SER A 103 -12.89 9.06 -6.92
C SER A 103 -12.95 7.57 -7.29
N THR A 104 -11.81 6.90 -7.42
CA THR A 104 -11.76 5.45 -7.63
C THR A 104 -12.39 4.70 -6.45
N ILE A 105 -12.07 5.09 -5.22
CA ILE A 105 -12.67 4.51 -4.00
C ILE A 105 -14.19 4.65 -4.01
N LEU A 106 -14.71 5.84 -4.32
CA LEU A 106 -16.16 6.08 -4.34
C LEU A 106 -16.88 5.34 -5.48
N ALA A 107 -16.20 5.10 -6.60
CA ALA A 107 -16.77 4.37 -7.73
C ALA A 107 -17.20 2.93 -7.39
N THR A 108 -16.60 2.32 -6.37
CA THR A 108 -16.93 0.96 -5.93
C THR A 108 -18.17 0.89 -5.03
N GLY A 109 -18.63 2.03 -4.49
CA GLY A 109 -19.76 2.11 -3.56
C GLY A 109 -19.48 1.54 -2.17
N ARG A 110 -18.24 1.21 -1.83
CA ARG A 110 -17.84 0.56 -0.55
C ARG A 110 -17.06 1.49 0.38
N SER A 111 -17.16 2.80 0.20
CA SER A 111 -16.35 3.81 0.88
C SER A 111 -16.93 4.34 2.20
N SER A 112 -18.14 3.91 2.59
CA SER A 112 -18.80 4.46 3.79
C SER A 112 -17.99 4.21 5.05
N GLY A 113 -17.68 5.28 5.79
CA GLY A 113 -16.97 5.21 7.08
C GLY A 113 -15.45 5.06 6.96
N THR A 114 -14.87 5.26 5.77
CA THR A 114 -13.41 5.13 5.53
C THR A 114 -12.67 6.47 5.49
N GLU A 115 -13.36 7.58 5.77
CA GLU A 115 -12.81 8.95 5.65
C GLU A 115 -11.59 9.18 6.54
N SER A 116 -11.66 8.78 7.82
CA SER A 116 -10.55 8.93 8.76
C SER A 116 -9.37 8.03 8.38
N GLN A 117 -9.63 6.81 7.93
CA GLN A 117 -8.59 5.87 7.49
C GLN A 117 -7.86 6.37 6.24
N LEU A 118 -8.58 6.97 5.28
CA LEU A 118 -7.94 7.60 4.12
C LEU A 118 -7.09 8.80 4.52
N TYR A 119 -7.55 9.62 5.47
CA TYR A 119 -6.78 10.74 6.01
C TYR A 119 -5.49 10.25 6.67
N GLU A 120 -5.57 9.29 7.60
CA GLU A 120 -4.44 8.71 8.31
C GLU A 120 -3.41 8.12 7.33
N TYR A 121 -3.87 7.31 6.37
CA TYR A 121 -3.01 6.78 5.31
C TYR A 121 -2.29 7.90 4.54
N PHE A 122 -3.02 8.94 4.13
CA PHE A 122 -2.43 10.01 3.33
C PHE A 122 -1.45 10.87 4.12
N GLU A 123 -1.69 11.04 5.42
CA GLU A 123 -0.76 11.70 6.34
C GLU A 123 0.54 10.88 6.48
N GLU A 124 0.44 9.58 6.73
CA GLU A 124 1.57 8.67 6.79
C GLU A 124 2.33 8.62 5.46
N PHE A 125 1.62 8.49 4.33
CA PHE A 125 2.22 8.50 3.01
C PHE A 125 3.03 9.77 2.73
N THR A 126 2.49 10.94 3.07
CA THR A 126 3.19 12.22 2.84
C THR A 126 4.36 12.43 3.77
N ALA A 127 4.28 11.95 5.02
CA ALA A 127 5.39 11.95 5.96
C ALA A 127 6.53 11.04 5.48
N GLU A 128 6.20 9.84 5.04
CA GLU A 128 7.20 8.90 4.50
C GLU A 128 7.79 9.38 3.18
N LEU A 129 7.00 9.98 2.30
CA LEU A 129 7.50 10.64 1.08
C LEU A 129 8.54 11.72 1.40
N ALA A 130 8.30 12.55 2.41
CA ALA A 130 9.25 13.56 2.84
C ALA A 130 10.54 12.92 3.37
N ARG A 131 10.42 11.91 4.23
CA ARG A 131 11.56 11.16 4.79
C ARG A 131 12.42 10.51 3.71
N GLN A 132 11.81 9.82 2.74
CA GLN A 132 12.54 9.16 1.65
C GLN A 132 13.24 10.18 0.74
N ASN A 133 12.62 11.34 0.51
CA ASN A 133 13.25 12.43 -0.26
C ASN A 133 14.46 13.03 0.47
N GLU A 134 14.43 13.19 1.80
CA GLU A 134 15.55 13.63 2.60
C GLU A 134 16.72 12.64 2.56
N LEU A 135 16.43 11.34 2.56
CA LEU A 135 17.45 10.29 2.41
C LEU A 135 18.10 10.29 1.01
N GLY A 136 17.39 10.74 -0.03
CA GLY A 136 17.90 10.86 -1.39
C GLY A 136 18.44 9.54 -1.94
N ILE A 137 19.75 9.48 -2.21
CA ILE A 137 20.41 8.23 -2.71
C ILE A 137 20.44 7.09 -1.68
N LYS A 138 20.20 7.40 -0.40
CA LYS A 138 20.09 6.41 0.69
C LYS A 138 18.65 6.00 0.96
N ALA A 139 17.69 6.42 0.13
CA ALA A 139 16.30 6.02 0.28
C ALA A 139 16.16 4.50 0.27
N THR A 140 15.37 3.99 1.20
CA THR A 140 15.13 2.55 1.35
C THR A 140 13.96 2.08 0.49
N ASP A 141 13.08 3.00 0.08
CA ASP A 141 11.93 2.73 -0.78
C ASP A 141 11.92 3.66 -1.99
N ALA A 142 12.37 3.13 -3.12
CA ALA A 142 12.49 3.87 -4.38
C ALA A 142 11.14 4.32 -4.96
N THR A 143 10.02 3.70 -4.56
CA THR A 143 8.69 4.04 -5.10
C THR A 143 8.25 5.44 -4.66
N TYR A 144 8.66 5.90 -3.47
CA TYR A 144 8.43 7.28 -3.03
C TYR A 144 9.24 8.29 -3.87
N LEU A 145 10.49 7.95 -4.23
CA LEU A 145 11.30 8.81 -5.11
C LEU A 145 10.70 8.88 -6.52
N GLU A 146 10.15 7.75 -7.01
CA GLU A 146 9.42 7.71 -8.27
C GLU A 146 8.18 8.62 -8.21
N PHE A 147 7.37 8.50 -7.15
CA PHE A 147 6.24 9.40 -6.92
C PHE A 147 6.68 10.87 -6.95
N GLN A 148 7.74 11.23 -6.25
CA GLN A 148 8.28 12.59 -6.20
C GLN A 148 8.67 13.11 -7.59
N ARG A 149 9.33 12.29 -8.42
CA ARG A 149 9.71 12.67 -9.79
C ARG A 149 8.52 13.01 -10.65
N THR A 150 7.39 12.31 -10.45
CA THR A 150 6.16 12.54 -11.23
C THR A 150 5.42 13.81 -10.83
N LEU A 151 5.69 14.41 -9.65
CA LEU A 151 5.01 15.64 -9.19
C LEU A 151 5.35 16.85 -10.06
N SER A 152 6.55 16.92 -10.61
CA SER A 152 7.02 18.03 -11.47
C SER A 152 6.84 17.76 -12.95
N SER A 153 6.49 16.52 -13.34
CA SER A 153 6.42 16.15 -14.74
C SER A 153 5.01 16.33 -15.32
N ASN A 154 4.94 16.97 -16.49
CA ASN A 154 3.73 17.02 -17.31
C ASN A 154 3.68 15.86 -18.32
N VAL A 155 4.41 14.75 -18.04
CA VAL A 155 4.38 13.56 -18.90
C VAL A 155 3.03 12.87 -18.79
N LYS A 156 2.63 12.19 -19.86
CA LYS A 156 1.34 11.50 -19.99
C LYS A 156 1.14 10.44 -18.89
N SER A 157 2.21 9.72 -18.51
CA SER A 157 2.15 8.65 -17.50
C SER A 157 2.01 9.18 -16.06
N GLY A 158 2.43 10.42 -15.79
CA GLY A 158 2.53 10.94 -14.42
C GLY A 158 1.28 10.76 -13.55
N PRO A 159 0.07 11.07 -13.99
CA PRO A 159 -1.15 10.82 -13.21
C PRO A 159 -1.41 9.34 -12.94
N ARG A 160 -1.18 8.46 -13.94
CA ARG A 160 -1.32 7.02 -13.81
C ARG A 160 -0.32 6.45 -12.82
N ASP A 161 0.97 6.82 -12.95
CA ASP A 161 2.04 6.35 -12.08
C ASP A 161 1.76 6.74 -10.62
N ARG A 162 1.35 8.00 -10.37
CA ARG A 162 0.96 8.46 -9.04
C ARG A 162 -0.22 7.70 -8.47
N HIS A 163 -1.25 7.47 -9.28
CA HIS A 163 -2.42 6.70 -8.86
C HIS A 163 -2.05 5.27 -8.50
N SER A 164 -1.27 4.61 -9.34
CA SER A 164 -0.80 3.24 -9.11
C SER A 164 0.03 3.14 -7.82
N ILE A 165 0.96 4.06 -7.58
CA ILE A 165 1.78 4.08 -6.36
C ILE A 165 0.89 4.32 -5.12
N LEU A 166 0.01 5.32 -5.15
CA LEU A 166 -0.90 5.60 -4.03
C LEU A 166 -1.81 4.41 -3.72
N SER A 167 -2.40 3.79 -4.74
CA SER A 167 -3.29 2.63 -4.56
C SER A 167 -2.56 1.44 -3.96
N ARG A 168 -1.36 1.11 -4.45
CA ARG A 168 -0.52 0.03 -3.87
C ARG A 168 -0.17 0.31 -2.41
N LYS A 169 0.35 1.50 -2.11
CA LYS A 169 0.71 1.88 -0.74
C LYS A 169 -0.50 1.87 0.20
N LEU A 170 -1.69 2.28 -0.29
CA LEU A 170 -2.93 2.19 0.46
C LEU A 170 -3.30 0.74 0.77
N MET A 171 -3.25 -0.16 -0.19
CA MET A 171 -3.50 -1.59 0.03
C MET A 171 -2.46 -2.24 0.95
N LEU A 172 -1.19 -1.79 0.86
CA LEU A 172 -0.12 -2.24 1.74
C LEU A 172 -0.25 -1.68 3.17
N SER A 173 -0.90 -0.54 3.38
CA SER A 173 -1.21 -0.06 4.73
C SER A 173 -2.28 -0.93 5.39
N ASP A 174 -3.34 -1.28 4.66
CA ASP A 174 -4.40 -2.20 5.10
C ASP A 174 -4.94 -3.02 3.91
N PRO A 175 -4.79 -4.36 3.88
CA PRO A 175 -5.26 -5.21 2.79
C PRO A 175 -6.77 -5.11 2.50
N ARG A 176 -7.59 -4.65 3.45
CA ARG A 176 -9.04 -4.43 3.24
C ARG A 176 -9.32 -3.40 2.14
N TRP A 177 -8.39 -2.50 1.86
CA TRP A 177 -8.53 -1.53 0.77
C TRP A 177 -8.62 -2.17 -0.61
N VAL A 178 -8.20 -3.43 -0.78
CA VAL A 178 -8.34 -4.13 -2.06
C VAL A 178 -9.80 -4.25 -2.49
N ASP A 179 -10.72 -4.45 -1.54
CA ASP A 179 -12.15 -4.53 -1.82
C ASP A 179 -12.76 -3.18 -2.19
N VAL A 180 -12.10 -2.10 -1.81
CA VAL A 180 -12.57 -0.73 -1.99
C VAL A 180 -11.95 -0.08 -3.23
N VAL A 181 -10.66 -0.33 -3.49
CA VAL A 181 -9.95 0.26 -4.64
C VAL A 181 -10.04 -0.60 -5.89
N GLY A 182 -10.09 -1.92 -5.72
CA GLY A 182 -9.97 -2.88 -6.81
C GLY A 182 -8.52 -3.07 -7.27
N LEU A 183 -8.23 -4.25 -7.80
CA LEU A 183 -6.92 -4.57 -8.38
C LEU A 183 -6.96 -4.35 -9.89
N GLU A 184 -6.44 -3.22 -10.33
CA GLU A 184 -6.17 -3.00 -11.76
C GLU A 184 -4.80 -3.61 -12.14
N SER A 185 -4.62 -4.00 -13.39
CA SER A 185 -3.37 -4.60 -13.90
C SER A 185 -2.10 -3.77 -13.63
N THR A 186 -2.22 -2.46 -13.56
CA THR A 186 -1.11 -1.55 -13.24
C THR A 186 -0.70 -1.60 -11.76
N ILE A 187 -1.64 -1.89 -10.87
CA ILE A 187 -1.40 -2.07 -9.44
C ILE A 187 -0.74 -3.42 -9.22
N GLU A 188 -1.25 -4.45 -9.86
CA GLU A 188 -0.73 -5.82 -9.82
C GLU A 188 0.73 -5.89 -10.32
N ALA A 189 1.03 -5.30 -11.47
CA ALA A 189 2.39 -5.21 -12.00
C ALA A 189 3.37 -4.47 -11.05
N GLY A 190 2.88 -3.50 -10.27
CA GLY A 190 3.70 -2.80 -9.29
C GLY A 190 3.91 -3.58 -7.99
N MET A 191 3.11 -4.60 -7.70
CA MET A 191 3.24 -5.39 -6.47
C MET A 191 4.57 -6.18 -6.44
N SER A 192 5.04 -6.68 -7.59
CA SER A 192 6.32 -7.35 -7.68
C SER A 192 7.51 -6.45 -7.28
N ILE A 193 7.42 -5.15 -7.57
CA ILE A 193 8.44 -4.16 -7.16
C ILE A 193 8.43 -4.00 -5.64
N GLU A 194 7.25 -3.89 -5.03
CA GLU A 194 7.12 -3.77 -3.57
C GLU A 194 7.65 -5.02 -2.86
N LEU A 195 7.33 -6.21 -3.36
CA LEU A 195 7.81 -7.48 -2.80
C LEU A 195 9.32 -7.64 -2.94
N ASP A 196 9.89 -7.24 -4.07
CA ASP A 196 11.34 -7.22 -4.28
C ASP A 196 12.05 -6.29 -3.27
N LEU A 197 11.48 -5.10 -3.02
CA LEU A 197 12.01 -4.16 -2.02
C LEU A 197 11.93 -4.74 -0.61
N LEU A 198 10.77 -5.28 -0.21
CA LEU A 198 10.58 -5.90 1.10
C LEU A 198 11.50 -7.10 1.33
N GLY A 199 11.64 -7.97 0.33
CA GLY A 199 12.54 -9.12 0.44
C GLY A 199 14.02 -8.72 0.50
N LYS A 200 14.43 -7.65 -0.20
CA LYS A 200 15.77 -7.06 -0.05
C LYS A 200 15.98 -6.49 1.36
N GLU A 201 14.99 -5.81 1.91
CA GLU A 201 15.03 -5.27 3.27
C GLU A 201 15.19 -6.39 4.31
N VAL A 202 14.37 -7.45 4.23
CA VAL A 202 14.49 -8.63 5.10
C VAL A 202 15.89 -9.22 5.04
N ARG A 203 16.45 -9.39 3.82
CA ARG A 203 17.83 -9.89 3.64
C ARG A 203 18.87 -9.00 4.31
N GLN A 204 18.74 -7.69 4.13
CA GLN A 204 19.68 -6.70 4.72
C GLN A 204 19.59 -6.70 6.25
N LEU A 205 18.38 -6.82 6.80
CA LEU A 205 18.16 -6.88 8.24
C LEU A 205 18.72 -8.16 8.84
N ILE A 206 18.54 -9.31 8.19
CA ILE A 206 19.18 -10.59 8.62
C ILE A 206 20.70 -10.42 8.67
N ALA A 207 21.32 -9.79 7.68
CA ALA A 207 22.77 -9.54 7.68
C ALA A 207 23.19 -8.63 8.84
N LYS A 208 22.47 -7.53 9.10
CA LYS A 208 22.72 -6.64 10.23
C LYS A 208 22.55 -7.32 11.59
N VAL A 209 21.49 -8.13 11.74
CA VAL A 209 21.28 -8.91 12.96
C VAL A 209 22.43 -9.89 13.18
N ASN A 210 22.92 -10.57 12.14
CA ASN A 210 24.08 -11.43 12.23
C ASN A 210 25.34 -10.68 12.66
N GLU A 211 25.61 -9.52 12.05
CA GLU A 211 26.74 -8.67 12.42
C GLU A 211 26.68 -8.27 13.90
N PHE A 212 25.53 -7.76 14.37
CA PHE A 212 25.31 -7.38 15.76
C PHE A 212 25.44 -8.59 16.72
N TYR A 213 24.78 -9.70 16.39
CA TYR A 213 24.79 -10.90 17.22
C TYR A 213 26.19 -11.55 17.27
N SER A 214 26.88 -11.61 16.16
CA SER A 214 28.24 -12.16 16.06
C SER A 214 29.25 -11.36 16.87
N ALA A 215 29.14 -10.03 16.87
CA ALA A 215 29.96 -9.16 17.72
C ALA A 215 29.81 -9.45 19.22
N LYS A 216 28.60 -9.87 19.64
CA LYS A 216 28.29 -10.16 21.06
C LYS A 216 28.53 -11.63 21.46
N HIS A 217 28.28 -12.58 20.56
CA HIS A 217 28.23 -14.01 20.86
C HIS A 217 29.28 -14.86 20.11
N GLY A 218 30.08 -14.25 19.23
CA GLY A 218 31.10 -14.93 18.43
C GLY A 218 30.55 -15.89 17.36
N MET A 219 29.26 -15.81 17.04
CA MET A 219 28.60 -16.61 16.01
C MET A 219 27.37 -15.89 15.43
N ASP A 220 26.98 -16.22 14.22
CA ASP A 220 25.78 -15.70 13.58
C ASP A 220 24.50 -16.23 14.24
N LEU A 221 23.46 -15.37 14.35
CA LEU A 221 22.13 -15.78 14.77
C LEU A 221 21.46 -16.63 13.67
N PHE A 222 21.45 -16.15 12.44
CA PHE A 222 20.89 -16.83 11.27
C PHE A 222 21.99 -17.58 10.52
N LYS A 223 21.88 -18.90 10.38
CA LYS A 223 22.83 -19.69 9.59
C LYS A 223 22.69 -19.39 8.10
N MET A 224 23.77 -18.97 7.48
CA MET A 224 23.82 -18.75 6.03
C MET A 224 24.24 -20.04 5.32
N THR A 225 23.29 -20.65 4.62
CA THR A 225 23.46 -21.90 3.83
C THR A 225 22.91 -21.68 2.42
N ASN A 226 23.16 -22.61 1.50
CA ASN A 226 22.54 -22.57 0.16
C ASN A 226 21.01 -22.54 0.24
N ARG A 227 20.41 -23.29 1.18
CA ARG A 227 18.97 -23.27 1.40
C ARG A 227 18.49 -21.90 1.91
N THR A 228 19.26 -21.23 2.76
CA THR A 228 18.97 -19.85 3.19
C THR A 228 18.98 -18.89 2.01
N ALA A 229 19.97 -19.01 1.11
CA ALA A 229 20.05 -18.16 -0.07
C ALA A 229 18.86 -18.39 -1.02
N THR A 230 18.44 -19.64 -1.20
CA THR A 230 17.24 -19.98 -1.99
C THR A 230 15.97 -19.41 -1.36
N ALA A 231 15.75 -19.61 -0.08
CA ALA A 231 14.58 -19.08 0.63
C ALA A 231 14.52 -17.54 0.55
N LEU A 232 15.66 -16.83 0.73
CA LEU A 232 15.76 -15.38 0.56
C LEU A 232 15.52 -14.92 -0.89
N GLY A 233 15.72 -15.77 -1.87
CA GLY A 233 15.30 -15.52 -3.27
C GLY A 233 13.79 -15.65 -3.41
N ASN A 234 13.24 -16.77 -2.96
CA ASN A 234 11.83 -17.14 -3.14
C ASN A 234 10.86 -16.14 -2.48
N ILE A 235 11.18 -15.64 -1.28
CA ILE A 235 10.29 -14.69 -0.58
C ILE A 235 10.07 -13.37 -1.31
N ARG A 236 10.80 -13.10 -2.39
CA ARG A 236 10.67 -11.91 -3.23
C ARG A 236 9.73 -12.11 -4.42
N GLU A 237 9.50 -13.36 -4.80
CA GLU A 237 8.62 -13.68 -5.91
C GLU A 237 7.15 -13.55 -5.49
N PRO A 238 6.31 -12.84 -6.27
CA PRO A 238 4.88 -12.72 -5.97
C PRO A 238 4.20 -14.08 -5.91
N ILE A 239 3.36 -14.26 -4.91
CA ILE A 239 2.53 -15.47 -4.75
C ILE A 239 1.07 -15.16 -5.15
N ASP A 240 0.40 -16.14 -5.79
CA ASP A 240 -0.94 -16.02 -6.36
C ASP A 240 -1.87 -17.19 -6.05
N SER A 241 -1.38 -18.17 -5.28
CA SER A 241 -2.10 -19.42 -5.02
C SER A 241 -1.83 -19.94 -3.62
N PHE A 242 -2.67 -20.87 -3.17
CA PHE A 242 -2.48 -21.56 -1.91
C PHE A 242 -1.15 -22.34 -1.87
N GLU A 243 -0.75 -22.95 -2.99
CA GLU A 243 0.50 -23.71 -3.12
C GLU A 243 1.71 -22.80 -2.94
N SER A 244 1.74 -21.65 -3.63
CA SER A 244 2.83 -20.67 -3.52
C SER A 244 2.85 -20.02 -2.13
N TYR A 245 1.69 -19.77 -1.51
CA TYR A 245 1.59 -19.34 -0.12
C TYR A 245 2.16 -20.37 0.86
N SER A 246 1.83 -21.65 0.67
CA SER A 246 2.38 -22.73 1.52
C SER A 246 3.90 -22.83 1.43
N ALA A 247 4.45 -22.67 0.22
CA ALA A 247 5.88 -22.61 -0.02
C ALA A 247 6.53 -21.41 0.68
N LEU A 248 5.94 -20.20 0.54
CA LEU A 248 6.40 -18.99 1.22
C LEU A 248 6.48 -19.17 2.74
N VAL A 249 5.41 -19.70 3.36
CA VAL A 249 5.38 -19.95 4.81
C VAL A 249 6.44 -20.96 5.22
N GLY A 250 6.69 -21.98 4.39
CA GLY A 250 7.77 -22.95 4.58
C GLY A 250 9.16 -22.29 4.55
N ASP A 251 9.42 -21.44 3.59
CA ASP A 251 10.68 -20.70 3.46
C ASP A 251 10.90 -19.72 4.62
N LEU A 252 9.86 -18.97 5.01
CA LEU A 252 9.93 -18.08 6.18
C LEU A 252 10.15 -18.86 7.48
N TYR A 253 9.47 -19.98 7.68
CA TYR A 253 9.70 -20.84 8.84
C TYR A 253 11.14 -21.34 8.90
N PHE A 254 11.66 -21.80 7.75
CA PHE A 254 13.05 -22.23 7.66
C PHE A 254 14.01 -21.08 8.03
N LEU A 255 13.81 -19.90 7.48
CA LEU A 255 14.66 -18.73 7.77
C LEU A 255 14.61 -18.33 9.25
N LEU A 256 13.40 -18.17 9.80
CA LEU A 256 13.18 -17.49 11.07
C LEU A 256 13.19 -18.42 12.29
N ARG A 257 12.87 -19.70 12.10
CA ARG A 257 12.78 -20.68 13.21
C ARG A 257 13.89 -21.72 13.15
N GLU A 258 14.06 -22.43 12.04
CA GLU A 258 15.13 -23.40 11.89
C GLU A 258 16.50 -22.72 11.77
N GLY A 259 16.57 -21.60 11.03
CA GLY A 259 17.79 -20.84 10.82
C GLY A 259 18.38 -20.23 12.08
N THR A 260 17.54 -19.82 13.04
CA THR A 260 17.98 -19.32 14.36
C THR A 260 18.25 -20.46 15.35
N GLY A 261 17.52 -21.58 15.24
CA GLY A 261 17.65 -22.72 16.14
C GLY A 261 17.50 -22.32 17.62
N GLN A 262 18.38 -22.82 18.48
CA GLN A 262 18.39 -22.50 19.91
C GLN A 262 19.18 -21.23 20.24
N ARG A 263 19.72 -20.53 19.26
CA ARG A 263 20.55 -19.32 19.48
C ARG A 263 19.71 -18.11 19.88
N LEU A 264 18.48 -18.02 19.39
CA LEU A 264 17.53 -17.00 19.84
C LEU A 264 16.97 -17.44 21.21
N THR A 265 17.45 -16.81 22.27
CA THR A 265 17.02 -17.08 23.66
C THR A 265 15.89 -16.10 24.05
N GLY A 266 14.92 -16.57 24.83
CA GLY A 266 13.75 -15.77 25.24
C GLY A 266 12.53 -16.02 24.37
N SER A 267 11.62 -15.04 24.31
CA SER A 267 10.44 -15.08 23.44
C SER A 267 10.82 -14.76 22.00
N PHE A 268 10.26 -15.51 21.07
CA PHE A 268 10.41 -15.18 19.65
C PHE A 268 9.63 -13.90 19.31
N PRO A 269 10.13 -13.09 18.35
CA PRO A 269 9.37 -12.00 17.79
C PRO A 269 8.00 -12.47 17.26
N LYS A 270 7.02 -11.57 17.26
CA LYS A 270 5.62 -11.91 16.97
C LYS A 270 5.43 -12.52 15.57
N SER A 271 6.07 -11.97 14.55
CA SER A 271 5.99 -12.51 13.20
C SER A 271 6.60 -13.91 13.08
N PHE A 272 7.65 -14.22 13.87
CA PHE A 272 8.27 -15.54 13.88
C PHE A 272 7.34 -16.58 14.52
N GLU A 273 6.61 -16.19 15.58
CA GLU A 273 5.58 -17.04 16.19
C GLU A 273 4.41 -17.27 15.24
N ASP A 274 3.98 -16.22 14.55
CA ASP A 274 2.89 -16.28 13.57
C ASP A 274 3.27 -17.20 12.40
N VAL A 275 4.47 -17.08 11.84
CA VAL A 275 4.96 -18.00 10.80
C VAL A 275 4.94 -19.45 11.26
N ASN A 276 5.29 -19.73 12.52
CA ASN A 276 5.20 -21.07 13.08
C ASN A 276 3.74 -21.57 13.21
N LEU A 277 2.81 -20.70 13.60
CA LEU A 277 1.38 -21.02 13.65
C LEU A 277 0.82 -21.29 12.26
N LEU A 278 1.14 -20.43 11.28
CA LEU A 278 0.71 -20.58 9.88
C LEU A 278 1.23 -21.89 9.29
N ARG A 279 2.53 -22.21 9.46
CA ARG A 279 3.09 -23.49 9.03
C ARG A 279 2.39 -24.68 9.70
N THR A 280 2.10 -24.57 10.98
CA THR A 280 1.41 -25.64 11.71
C THR A 280 0.02 -25.89 11.12
N GLY A 281 -0.70 -24.84 10.71
CA GLY A 281 -1.99 -24.97 10.06
C GLY A 281 -1.94 -25.59 8.67
N LEU A 282 -0.81 -25.46 7.96
CA LEU A 282 -0.61 -26.00 6.62
C LEU A 282 -0.12 -27.46 6.59
N GLN A 283 0.70 -27.86 7.55
CA GLN A 283 1.42 -29.14 7.52
C GLN A 283 0.88 -30.22 8.48
N HIS A 284 0.08 -29.82 9.46
CA HIS A 284 -0.45 -30.75 10.44
C HIS A 284 -1.96 -30.82 10.34
N ASP A 285 -2.48 -32.04 10.35
CA ASP A 285 -3.89 -32.28 10.63
C ASP A 285 -4.18 -31.79 12.05
N VAL A 286 -4.71 -30.55 12.12
CA VAL A 286 -4.99 -29.88 13.41
C VAL A 286 -6.07 -30.58 14.21
N ASP A 287 -6.68 -31.64 13.64
CA ASP A 287 -7.84 -32.32 14.17
C ASP A 287 -7.49 -33.43 15.15
N HIS A 288 -6.20 -33.75 15.33
CA HIS A 288 -5.76 -34.72 16.32
C HIS A 288 -5.54 -34.08 17.70
N GLY A 289 -6.31 -34.51 18.68
CA GLY A 289 -6.16 -34.10 20.09
C GLY A 289 -7.51 -33.94 20.81
N LYS A 290 -7.45 -33.41 22.04
CA LYS A 290 -8.67 -33.12 22.82
C LYS A 290 -9.44 -31.97 22.11
N PRO A 291 -10.79 -32.05 21.96
CA PRO A 291 -11.56 -31.08 21.20
C PRO A 291 -11.30 -29.61 21.57
N GLY A 292 -11.16 -29.29 22.85
CA GLY A 292 -10.88 -27.93 23.31
C GLY A 292 -9.47 -27.43 22.93
N ALA A 293 -8.47 -28.30 22.91
CA ALA A 293 -7.10 -27.94 22.47
C ALA A 293 -7.06 -27.71 20.94
N VAL A 294 -7.78 -28.53 20.17
CA VAL A 294 -7.94 -28.38 18.72
C VAL A 294 -8.62 -27.06 18.38
N ALA A 295 -9.74 -26.74 19.05
CA ALA A 295 -10.47 -25.48 18.83
C ALA A 295 -9.59 -24.26 19.15
N SER A 296 -8.89 -24.26 20.28
CA SER A 296 -7.97 -23.17 20.65
C SER A 296 -6.82 -22.99 19.64
N LYS A 297 -6.28 -24.09 19.11
CA LYS A 297 -5.20 -24.04 18.11
C LYS A 297 -5.69 -23.47 16.78
N ARG A 298 -6.88 -23.89 16.31
CA ARG A 298 -7.51 -23.35 15.09
C ARG A 298 -7.77 -21.84 15.21
N ILE A 299 -8.28 -21.38 16.37
CA ILE A 299 -8.51 -19.95 16.62
C ILE A 299 -7.17 -19.19 16.50
N LYS A 300 -6.11 -19.62 17.15
CA LYS A 300 -4.81 -18.97 17.09
C LYS A 300 -4.22 -18.91 15.67
N ILE A 301 -4.39 -19.97 14.87
CA ILE A 301 -3.96 -20.01 13.47
C ILE A 301 -4.78 -19.00 12.63
N GLY A 302 -6.10 -18.99 12.81
CA GLY A 302 -6.97 -18.04 12.14
C GLY A 302 -6.64 -16.58 12.49
N GLU A 303 -6.42 -16.28 13.78
CA GLU A 303 -5.98 -14.95 14.23
C GLU A 303 -4.62 -14.54 13.65
N ALA A 304 -3.67 -15.51 13.55
CA ALA A 304 -2.37 -15.26 12.93
C ALA A 304 -2.54 -14.90 11.45
N PHE A 305 -3.38 -15.63 10.72
CA PHE A 305 -3.66 -15.34 9.32
C PHE A 305 -4.41 -14.01 9.13
N ALA A 306 -5.40 -13.73 9.97
CA ALA A 306 -6.22 -12.51 9.92
C ALA A 306 -5.39 -11.23 10.04
N ARG A 307 -4.28 -11.25 10.77
CA ARG A 307 -3.36 -10.09 10.89
C ARG A 307 -2.74 -9.66 9.56
N TYR A 308 -2.57 -10.59 8.63
CA TYR A 308 -1.90 -10.35 7.36
C TYR A 308 -2.85 -10.29 6.16
N SER A 309 -4.06 -10.84 6.31
CA SER A 309 -5.06 -10.98 5.24
C SER A 309 -6.10 -9.86 5.21
N GLY A 310 -6.09 -8.94 6.20
CA GLY A 310 -7.13 -7.93 6.35
C GLY A 310 -8.40 -8.48 7.01
N GLY A 311 -8.24 -9.50 7.89
CA GLY A 311 -9.34 -10.04 8.70
C GLY A 311 -9.85 -11.41 8.27
N GLU A 312 -9.42 -11.96 7.15
CA GLU A 312 -9.74 -13.33 6.74
C GLU A 312 -9.04 -14.34 7.68
N ASN A 313 -9.76 -15.36 8.11
CA ASN A 313 -9.24 -16.34 9.05
C ASN A 313 -8.62 -17.58 8.38
N SER A 314 -8.69 -17.67 7.05
CA SER A 314 -8.24 -18.85 6.31
C SER A 314 -7.69 -18.49 4.93
N PRO A 315 -6.57 -19.08 4.50
CA PRO A 315 -6.06 -18.89 3.14
C PRO A 315 -6.97 -19.51 2.07
N PHE A 316 -7.87 -20.44 2.44
CA PHE A 316 -8.78 -21.09 1.50
C PHE A 316 -9.92 -20.17 1.02
N THR A 317 -10.15 -19.05 1.69
CA THR A 317 -11.18 -18.06 1.31
C THR A 317 -10.62 -16.90 0.49
N LEU A 318 -9.30 -16.86 0.28
CA LEU A 318 -8.65 -15.76 -0.47
C LEU A 318 -8.80 -15.92 -1.98
N GLY A 319 -9.08 -14.80 -2.66
CA GLY A 319 -8.86 -14.69 -4.10
C GLY A 319 -7.36 -14.64 -4.44
N PRO A 320 -6.97 -15.08 -5.65
CA PRO A 320 -5.56 -15.10 -6.09
C PRO A 320 -4.83 -13.76 -5.89
N GLU A 321 -5.52 -12.66 -6.15
CA GLU A 321 -5.01 -11.29 -6.06
C GLU A 321 -4.61 -10.85 -4.64
N ARG A 322 -5.13 -11.53 -3.61
CA ARG A 322 -4.88 -11.18 -2.22
C ARG A 322 -3.63 -11.85 -1.64
N PHE A 323 -3.15 -12.93 -2.23
CA PHE A 323 -1.98 -13.64 -1.70
C PHE A 323 -0.72 -12.77 -1.68
N ALA A 324 -0.47 -11.99 -2.73
CA ALA A 324 0.65 -11.05 -2.78
C ALA A 324 0.57 -9.97 -1.70
N LEU A 325 -0.64 -9.52 -1.30
CA LEU A 325 -0.83 -8.59 -0.19
C LEU A 325 -0.53 -9.25 1.16
N VAL A 326 -0.98 -10.49 1.37
CA VAL A 326 -0.64 -11.27 2.57
C VAL A 326 0.87 -11.43 2.69
N GLN A 327 1.55 -11.78 1.59
CA GLN A 327 3.01 -11.87 1.53
C GLN A 327 3.66 -10.56 1.94
N ALA A 328 3.24 -9.45 1.34
CA ALA A 328 3.80 -8.14 1.64
C ALA A 328 3.63 -7.76 3.12
N LYS A 329 2.43 -7.96 3.69
CA LYS A 329 2.17 -7.68 5.11
C LYS A 329 3.00 -8.56 6.03
N LEU A 330 3.17 -9.84 5.69
CA LEU A 330 4.00 -10.76 6.47
C LEU A 330 5.48 -10.35 6.41
N LEU A 331 5.99 -9.98 5.23
CA LEU A 331 7.36 -9.49 5.07
C LEU A 331 7.59 -8.16 5.81
N GLN A 332 6.63 -7.23 5.81
CA GLN A 332 6.69 -6.00 6.59
C GLN A 332 6.82 -6.28 8.10
N ALA A 333 6.00 -7.20 8.62
CA ALA A 333 6.07 -7.59 10.03
C ALA A 333 7.41 -8.26 10.36
N VAL A 334 7.91 -9.14 9.50
CA VAL A 334 9.22 -9.77 9.65
C VAL A 334 10.35 -8.73 9.64
N ALA A 335 10.31 -7.76 8.73
CA ALA A 335 11.30 -6.68 8.68
C ALA A 335 11.28 -5.83 9.96
N SER A 336 10.09 -5.46 10.44
CA SER A 336 9.93 -4.71 11.70
C SER A 336 10.52 -5.46 12.90
N ASP A 337 10.21 -6.76 13.03
CA ASP A 337 10.72 -7.59 14.12
C ASP A 337 12.23 -7.81 14.03
N LEU A 338 12.77 -8.02 12.81
CA LEU A 338 14.23 -8.10 12.61
C LEU A 338 14.91 -6.78 12.95
N GLY A 339 14.32 -5.63 12.61
CA GLY A 339 14.82 -4.33 12.99
C GLY A 339 14.94 -4.16 14.51
N SER A 340 13.99 -4.71 15.27
CA SER A 340 14.00 -4.68 16.73
C SER A 340 15.09 -5.56 17.36
N LEU A 341 15.65 -6.53 16.64
CA LEU A 341 16.76 -7.38 17.11
C LEU A 341 18.14 -6.71 16.95
N VAL A 342 18.24 -5.58 16.26
CA VAL A 342 19.49 -4.82 16.04
C VAL A 342 19.69 -3.74 17.10
N VAL A 343 18.73 -3.53 17.98
CA VAL A 343 18.75 -2.56 19.10
C VAL A 343 19.03 -3.31 20.40
#